data_9f13b6e9b8270986fed04823866830cd
#
_entry.id   9f13b6e9b8270986fed04823866830cd
#
_cell.length_a   1.000
_cell.length_b   1.000
_cell.length_c   1.000
_cell.angle_alpha   90.00
_cell.angle_beta   90.00
_cell.angle_gamma   90.00
#
_symmetry.space_group_name_H-M   'P 1'
#
loop_
_entity.id
_entity.type
_entity.pdbx_description
1 polymer ?
#
loop_
_entity_poly.entity_id
_entity_poly.type
_entity_poly.pdbx_seq_one_letter_code
_entity_poly.pdbx_strand_id
1 'polypeptide(L)'
;FIIGNTTSLASPKALYQRIDDNAYVLYDPRDLQYMKIVSDSLGKYYPRSRNVIALAEDVKREMNEFNTRQLQNMANNSPEIRLDPELTDINGKRIALSSLRGKVVLLTFWSVDSPECIAENLQLKELYKIYKSRGFEIYQINLDEDEEKWKRQVRFDELPWISTREDDPRNPVTARLF
;
A
#
# COMPACT_ATOMS: atom_id res chain seq x y z
N PHE A 1 -11.69 32.53 0.49
CA PHE A 1 -12.29 32.56 -0.85
C PHE A 1 -12.52 31.15 -1.41
N ILE A 2 -11.50 30.29 -1.49
CA ILE A 2 -11.56 28.97 -2.16
C ILE A 2 -12.66 28.10 -1.55
N ILE A 3 -12.69 27.90 -0.24
CA ILE A 3 -13.66 27.03 0.44
C ILE A 3 -15.11 27.52 0.25
N GLY A 4 -15.33 28.85 0.24
CA GLY A 4 -16.66 29.43 0.02
C GLY A 4 -17.11 29.46 -1.45
N ASN A 5 -16.23 29.10 -2.39
CA ASN A 5 -16.48 29.23 -3.84
C ASN A 5 -16.04 27.96 -4.62
N THR A 6 -16.18 26.78 -4.04
CA THR A 6 -15.70 25.51 -4.63
C THR A 6 -16.32 25.16 -5.98
N THR A 7 -17.48 25.73 -6.32
CA THR A 7 -18.19 25.54 -7.58
C THR A 7 -17.91 26.63 -8.62
N SER A 8 -17.11 27.65 -8.27
CA SER A 8 -16.76 28.75 -9.17
C SER A 8 -15.56 28.37 -10.05
N LEU A 9 -15.67 28.61 -11.35
CA LEU A 9 -14.54 28.47 -12.29
C LEU A 9 -13.39 29.46 -12.04
N ALA A 10 -13.56 30.43 -11.14
CA ALA A 10 -12.48 31.31 -10.65
C ALA A 10 -11.60 30.62 -9.60
N SER A 11 -12.09 29.59 -8.94
CA SER A 11 -11.35 28.90 -7.87
C SER A 11 -10.06 28.22 -8.35
N PRO A 12 -10.00 27.56 -9.53
CA PRO A 12 -8.73 27.09 -10.09
C PRO A 12 -7.66 28.17 -10.22
N LYS A 13 -8.02 29.37 -10.65
CA LYS A 13 -7.08 30.49 -10.74
C LYS A 13 -6.54 30.89 -9.36
N ALA A 14 -7.37 30.84 -8.31
CA ALA A 14 -6.94 31.12 -6.95
C ALA A 14 -6.01 30.01 -6.39
N LEU A 15 -6.20 28.75 -6.78
CA LEU A 15 -5.33 27.63 -6.37
C LEU A 15 -3.90 27.80 -6.92
N TYR A 16 -3.76 28.29 -8.15
CA TYR A 16 -2.46 28.46 -8.83
C TYR A 16 -1.90 29.89 -8.71
N GLN A 17 -2.39 30.67 -7.73
CA GLN A 17 -1.87 32.01 -7.51
C GLN A 17 -0.44 31.94 -6.97
N ARG A 18 0.44 32.78 -7.53
CA ARG A 18 1.85 32.88 -7.14
C ARG A 18 2.10 34.12 -6.28
N ILE A 19 3.07 34.00 -5.37
CA ILE A 19 3.63 35.14 -4.62
C ILE A 19 4.72 35.81 -5.46
N ASP A 20 5.55 34.99 -6.13
CA ASP A 20 6.60 35.37 -7.05
C ASP A 20 6.77 34.30 -8.15
N ASP A 21 7.79 34.42 -9.01
CA ASP A 21 8.02 33.51 -10.14
C ASP A 21 8.30 32.04 -9.69
N ASN A 22 8.72 31.84 -8.44
CA ASN A 22 9.15 30.54 -7.91
C ASN A 22 8.24 29.96 -6.81
N ALA A 23 7.29 30.76 -6.26
CA ALA A 23 6.48 30.35 -5.13
C ALA A 23 4.99 30.48 -5.39
N TYR A 24 4.24 29.41 -5.16
CA TYR A 24 2.77 29.43 -5.10
C TYR A 24 2.29 29.86 -3.72
N VAL A 25 1.09 30.47 -3.67
CA VAL A 25 0.42 30.81 -2.40
C VAL A 25 0.08 29.55 -1.60
N LEU A 26 -0.35 28.50 -2.31
CA LEU A 26 -0.63 27.18 -1.74
C LEU A 26 0.55 26.27 -2.07
N TYR A 27 1.45 26.06 -1.12
CA TYR A 27 2.66 25.22 -1.28
C TYR A 27 2.81 24.16 -0.19
N ASP A 28 1.99 24.23 0.87
CA ASP A 28 2.03 23.21 1.95
C ASP A 28 1.33 21.92 1.45
N PRO A 29 1.87 20.75 1.76
CA PRO A 29 1.22 19.48 1.45
C PRO A 29 -0.24 19.38 1.92
N ARG A 30 -0.60 20.05 3.00
CA ARG A 30 -1.98 20.14 3.49
C ARG A 30 -2.91 20.93 2.57
N ASP A 31 -2.34 21.77 1.71
CA ASP A 31 -3.11 22.57 0.76
C ASP A 31 -3.67 21.73 -0.40
N LEU A 32 -3.10 20.55 -0.66
CA LEU A 32 -3.62 19.59 -1.65
C LEU A 32 -5.08 19.21 -1.41
N GLN A 33 -5.52 19.21 -0.14
CA GLN A 33 -6.94 18.96 0.17
C GLN A 33 -7.85 20.02 -0.43
N TYR A 34 -7.42 21.29 -0.49
CA TYR A 34 -8.20 22.35 -1.12
C TYR A 34 -8.29 22.16 -2.64
N MET A 35 -7.20 21.77 -3.27
CA MET A 35 -7.19 21.44 -4.70
C MET A 35 -8.15 20.27 -4.99
N LYS A 36 -8.14 19.24 -4.14
CA LYS A 36 -9.04 18.09 -4.25
C LYS A 36 -10.50 18.49 -4.10
N ILE A 37 -10.85 19.27 -3.07
CA ILE A 37 -12.21 19.72 -2.83
C ILE A 37 -12.75 20.53 -4.03
N VAL A 38 -11.94 21.44 -4.58
CA VAL A 38 -12.31 22.23 -5.75
C VAL A 38 -12.47 21.36 -7.00
N SER A 39 -11.52 20.47 -7.24
CA SER A 39 -11.56 19.53 -8.36
C SER A 39 -12.80 18.64 -8.32
N ASP A 40 -13.10 18.03 -7.18
CA ASP A 40 -14.26 17.16 -6.99
C ASP A 40 -15.58 17.95 -7.16
N SER A 41 -15.62 19.18 -6.64
CA SER A 41 -16.80 20.06 -6.79
C SER A 41 -17.02 20.47 -8.23
N LEU A 42 -15.99 20.98 -8.90
CA LEU A 42 -16.10 21.45 -10.29
C LEU A 42 -16.35 20.29 -11.25
N GLY A 43 -15.81 19.10 -10.99
CA GLY A 43 -16.04 17.91 -11.80
C GLY A 43 -17.52 17.50 -11.87
N LYS A 44 -18.29 17.76 -10.80
CA LYS A 44 -19.75 17.51 -10.77
C LYS A 44 -20.52 18.50 -11.65
N TYR A 45 -20.12 19.77 -11.65
CA TYR A 45 -20.84 20.84 -12.34
C TYR A 45 -20.36 21.06 -13.78
N TYR A 46 -19.06 20.83 -14.04
CA TYR A 46 -18.44 21.12 -15.32
C TYR A 46 -17.58 19.94 -15.86
N PRO A 47 -18.13 18.73 -15.99
CA PRO A 47 -17.37 17.50 -16.29
C PRO A 47 -16.69 17.55 -17.68
N ARG A 48 -17.13 18.42 -18.58
CA ARG A 48 -16.58 18.55 -19.93
C ARG A 48 -15.61 19.74 -20.09
N SER A 49 -15.40 20.52 -19.05
CA SER A 49 -14.48 21.65 -19.09
C SER A 49 -13.02 21.18 -19.14
N ARG A 50 -12.26 21.59 -20.15
CA ARG A 50 -10.84 21.25 -20.27
C ARG A 50 -10.03 21.66 -19.04
N ASN A 51 -10.31 22.84 -18.48
CA ASN A 51 -9.61 23.34 -17.29
C ASN A 51 -9.94 22.50 -16.04
N VAL A 52 -11.15 21.97 -15.93
CA VAL A 52 -11.56 21.12 -14.80
C VAL A 52 -10.93 19.74 -14.94
N ILE A 53 -10.86 19.20 -16.15
CA ILE A 53 -10.18 17.93 -16.43
C ILE A 53 -8.68 18.06 -16.11
N ALA A 54 -8.02 19.13 -16.59
CA ALA A 54 -6.62 19.39 -16.30
C ALA A 54 -6.36 19.53 -14.79
N LEU A 55 -7.23 20.23 -14.05
CA LEU A 55 -7.14 20.31 -12.58
C LEU A 55 -7.23 18.95 -11.92
N ALA A 56 -8.14 18.08 -12.39
CA ALA A 56 -8.29 16.73 -11.83
C ALA A 56 -7.05 15.86 -12.07
N GLU A 57 -6.42 15.97 -13.24
CA GLU A 57 -5.18 15.29 -13.57
C GLU A 57 -4.01 15.80 -12.71
N ASP A 58 -3.89 17.11 -12.53
CA ASP A 58 -2.89 17.72 -11.66
C ASP A 58 -3.04 17.27 -10.22
N VAL A 59 -4.26 17.31 -9.67
CA VAL A 59 -4.55 16.85 -8.30
C VAL A 59 -4.16 15.38 -8.14
N LYS A 60 -4.49 14.53 -9.11
CA LYS A 60 -4.14 13.11 -9.07
C LYS A 60 -2.62 12.91 -9.07
N ARG A 61 -1.88 13.66 -9.89
CA ARG A 61 -0.41 13.59 -9.94
C ARG A 61 0.21 14.03 -8.61
N GLU A 62 -0.18 15.20 -8.10
CA GLU A 62 0.34 15.74 -6.84
C GLU A 62 0.02 14.85 -5.64
N MET A 63 -1.18 14.27 -5.57
CA MET A 63 -1.55 13.30 -4.54
C MET A 63 -0.69 12.04 -4.58
N ASN A 64 -0.40 11.52 -5.78
CA ASN A 64 0.47 10.37 -5.94
C ASN A 64 1.90 10.67 -5.51
N GLU A 65 2.44 11.83 -5.91
CA GLU A 65 3.78 12.27 -5.48
C GLU A 65 3.86 12.48 -3.97
N PHE A 66 2.85 13.11 -3.37
CA PHE A 66 2.77 13.29 -1.93
C PHE A 66 2.74 11.96 -1.18
N ASN A 67 1.91 11.01 -1.60
CA ASN A 67 1.85 9.68 -1.01
C ASN A 67 3.19 8.94 -1.13
N THR A 68 3.84 9.04 -2.28
CA THR A 68 5.16 8.44 -2.51
C THR A 68 6.21 9.05 -1.59
N ARG A 69 6.24 10.39 -1.45
CA ARG A 69 7.16 11.08 -0.52
C ARG A 69 6.88 10.73 0.95
N GLN A 70 5.61 10.61 1.33
CA GLN A 70 5.24 10.18 2.70
C GLN A 70 5.74 8.76 2.98
N LEU A 71 5.52 7.82 2.06
CA LEU A 71 6.01 6.45 2.19
C LEU A 71 7.55 6.41 2.28
N GLN A 72 8.24 7.18 1.46
CA GLN A 72 9.71 7.31 1.53
C GLN A 72 10.17 7.92 2.86
N ASN A 73 9.50 8.95 3.34
CA ASN A 73 9.84 9.58 4.63
C ASN A 73 9.56 8.64 5.81
N MET A 74 8.48 7.87 5.77
CA MET A 74 8.20 6.83 6.76
C MET A 74 9.28 5.75 6.74
N ALA A 75 9.71 5.31 5.56
CA ALA A 75 10.78 4.33 5.42
C ALA A 75 12.14 4.87 5.92
N ASN A 76 12.44 6.16 5.67
CA ASN A 76 13.69 6.78 6.06
C ASN A 76 13.75 7.22 7.53
N ASN A 77 12.61 7.59 8.13
CA ASN A 77 12.51 8.12 9.50
C ASN A 77 12.05 7.06 10.51
N SER A 78 11.75 5.84 10.07
CA SER A 78 11.58 4.74 11.01
C SER A 78 12.91 4.52 11.73
N PRO A 79 12.96 4.59 13.08
CA PRO A 79 14.13 4.10 13.79
C PRO A 79 14.41 2.71 13.24
N GLU A 80 15.69 2.36 13.02
CA GLU A 80 16.11 1.03 12.54
C GLU A 80 15.77 -0.08 13.57
N ILE A 81 14.53 -0.23 13.90
CA ILE A 81 14.00 -1.54 14.21
C ILE A 81 13.92 -2.18 12.83
N ARG A 82 14.98 -2.83 12.44
CA ARG A 82 14.95 -3.72 11.26
C ARG A 82 13.96 -4.81 11.58
N LEU A 83 12.69 -4.55 11.24
CA LEU A 83 11.66 -5.56 11.20
C LEU A 83 11.97 -6.47 10.02
N ASP A 84 13.00 -7.27 10.19
CA ASP A 84 13.45 -8.24 9.21
C ASP A 84 13.23 -9.65 9.78
N PRO A 85 11.98 -10.10 9.82
CA PRO A 85 11.70 -11.45 10.29
C PRO A 85 12.40 -12.45 9.37
N GLU A 86 13.15 -13.34 9.97
CA GLU A 86 13.74 -14.50 9.33
C GLU A 86 13.06 -15.75 9.88
N LEU A 87 12.16 -16.31 9.09
CA LEU A 87 11.31 -17.42 9.49
C LEU A 87 11.54 -18.66 8.62
N THR A 88 11.14 -19.82 9.12
CA THR A 88 11.35 -21.10 8.45
C THR A 88 10.21 -21.39 7.47
N ASP A 89 10.54 -21.76 6.23
CA ASP A 89 9.58 -22.18 5.22
C ASP A 89 9.16 -23.67 5.37
N ILE A 90 8.25 -24.14 4.51
CA ILE A 90 7.77 -25.53 4.52
C ILE A 90 8.86 -26.59 4.26
N ASN A 91 10.03 -26.19 3.74
CA ASN A 91 11.16 -27.05 3.44
C ASN A 91 12.25 -26.99 4.52
N GLY A 92 12.03 -26.21 5.59
CA GLY A 92 13.00 -26.03 6.67
C GLY A 92 14.06 -24.95 6.38
N LYS A 93 13.92 -24.18 5.30
CA LYS A 93 14.84 -23.10 4.95
C LYS A 93 14.45 -21.80 5.68
N ARG A 94 15.42 -21.15 6.29
CA ARG A 94 15.24 -19.79 6.85
C ARG A 94 15.21 -18.76 5.72
N ILE A 95 14.19 -17.91 5.71
CA ILE A 95 14.00 -16.87 4.70
C ILE A 95 13.78 -15.54 5.44
N ALA A 96 14.69 -14.59 5.23
CA ALA A 96 14.55 -13.23 5.74
C ALA A 96 13.67 -12.40 4.80
N LEU A 97 12.83 -11.54 5.36
CA LEU A 97 11.99 -10.62 4.58
C LEU A 97 12.85 -9.71 3.70
N SER A 98 14.01 -9.27 4.21
CA SER A 98 14.97 -8.43 3.47
C SER A 98 15.53 -9.09 2.22
N SER A 99 15.48 -10.42 2.11
CA SER A 99 15.90 -11.15 0.89
C SER A 99 15.04 -10.81 -0.33
N LEU A 100 13.87 -10.19 -0.11
CA LEU A 100 12.92 -9.79 -1.13
C LEU A 100 13.04 -8.31 -1.55
N ARG A 101 14.13 -7.64 -1.14
CA ARG A 101 14.38 -6.25 -1.54
C ARG A 101 14.32 -6.08 -3.06
N GLY A 102 13.72 -4.97 -3.48
CA GLY A 102 13.48 -4.68 -4.90
C GLY A 102 12.18 -5.23 -5.46
N LYS A 103 11.43 -6.02 -4.67
CA LYS A 103 10.08 -6.47 -5.00
C LYS A 103 9.00 -5.68 -4.24
N VAL A 104 7.80 -5.69 -4.76
CA VAL A 104 6.60 -5.32 -4.01
C VAL A 104 6.16 -6.55 -3.23
N VAL A 105 6.23 -6.50 -1.90
CA VAL A 105 5.95 -7.64 -1.04
C VAL A 105 4.63 -7.43 -0.28
N LEU A 106 3.71 -8.38 -0.41
CA LEU A 106 2.57 -8.52 0.48
C LEU A 106 2.99 -9.41 1.64
N LEU A 107 3.10 -8.83 2.84
CA LEU A 107 3.24 -9.59 4.08
C LEU A 107 1.85 -9.86 4.64
N THR A 108 1.53 -11.12 4.91
CA THR A 108 0.22 -11.53 5.44
C THR A 108 0.36 -12.63 6.48
N PHE A 109 -0.55 -12.64 7.44
CA PHE A 109 -0.65 -13.66 8.47
C PHE A 109 -1.89 -14.51 8.26
N TRP A 110 -1.80 -15.81 8.54
CA TRP A 110 -2.91 -16.71 8.33
C TRP A 110 -2.90 -17.90 9.28
N SER A 111 -4.04 -18.55 9.38
CA SER A 111 -4.22 -19.82 10.09
C SER A 111 -5.00 -20.80 9.21
N VAL A 112 -4.63 -22.06 9.28
CA VAL A 112 -5.34 -23.17 8.64
C VAL A 112 -6.74 -23.34 9.21
N ASP A 113 -6.95 -22.94 10.48
CA ASP A 113 -8.25 -23.04 11.16
C ASP A 113 -9.22 -21.90 10.81
N SER A 114 -8.79 -20.90 10.02
CA SER A 114 -9.66 -19.83 9.53
C SER A 114 -10.13 -20.09 8.10
N PRO A 115 -11.44 -20.34 7.91
CA PRO A 115 -12.01 -20.46 6.56
C PRO A 115 -11.84 -19.22 5.71
N GLU A 116 -11.80 -18.04 6.34
CA GLU A 116 -11.59 -16.76 5.69
C GLU A 116 -10.19 -16.68 5.09
N CYS A 117 -9.17 -17.13 5.84
CA CYS A 117 -7.79 -17.18 5.34
C CYS A 117 -7.65 -18.15 4.15
N ILE A 118 -8.32 -19.28 4.19
CA ILE A 118 -8.33 -20.24 3.07
C ILE A 118 -8.98 -19.62 1.82
N ALA A 119 -10.11 -18.94 2.00
CA ALA A 119 -10.79 -18.25 0.90
C ALA A 119 -9.94 -17.11 0.31
N GLU A 120 -9.24 -16.35 1.16
CA GLU A 120 -8.33 -15.29 0.74
C GLU A 120 -7.14 -15.86 -0.05
N ASN A 121 -6.55 -16.97 0.40
CA ASN A 121 -5.48 -17.64 -0.32
C ASN A 121 -5.86 -18.02 -1.76
N LEU A 122 -7.09 -18.45 -1.99
CA LEU A 122 -7.56 -18.75 -3.35
C LEU A 122 -7.62 -17.48 -4.22
N GLN A 123 -8.05 -16.36 -3.67
CA GLN A 123 -8.07 -15.07 -4.39
C GLN A 123 -6.64 -14.56 -4.66
N LEU A 124 -5.75 -14.69 -3.67
CA LEU A 124 -4.35 -14.28 -3.80
C LEU A 124 -3.61 -15.08 -4.87
N LYS A 125 -3.95 -16.35 -5.11
CA LYS A 125 -3.35 -17.15 -6.19
C LYS A 125 -3.54 -16.50 -7.55
N GLU A 126 -4.73 -15.96 -7.84
CA GLU A 126 -5.00 -15.30 -9.11
C GLU A 126 -4.20 -13.99 -9.25
N LEU A 127 -4.14 -13.18 -8.19
CA LEU A 127 -3.33 -11.96 -8.17
C LEU A 127 -1.84 -12.27 -8.33
N TYR A 128 -1.35 -13.27 -7.61
CA TYR A 128 0.05 -13.67 -7.66
C TYR A 128 0.47 -14.12 -9.06
N LYS A 129 -0.37 -14.91 -9.73
CA LYS A 129 -0.16 -15.36 -11.11
C LYS A 129 0.03 -14.19 -12.09
N ILE A 130 -0.78 -13.10 -11.89
CA ILE A 130 -0.74 -11.92 -12.76
C ILE A 130 0.51 -11.06 -12.49
N TYR A 131 0.90 -10.89 -11.22
CA TYR A 131 1.88 -9.87 -10.83
C TYR A 131 3.27 -10.40 -10.48
N LYS A 132 3.45 -11.72 -10.29
CA LYS A 132 4.75 -12.34 -9.97
C LYS A 132 5.85 -11.91 -10.95
N SER A 133 5.57 -11.95 -12.24
CA SER A 133 6.54 -11.59 -13.29
C SER A 133 6.90 -10.10 -13.30
N ARG A 134 6.11 -9.28 -12.59
CA ARG A 134 6.30 -7.82 -12.47
C ARG A 134 6.98 -7.42 -11.16
N GLY A 135 7.57 -8.39 -10.44
CA GLY A 135 8.27 -8.12 -9.19
C GLY A 135 7.39 -8.13 -7.95
N PHE A 136 6.17 -8.68 -8.02
CA PHE A 136 5.33 -8.92 -6.85
C PHE A 136 5.70 -10.23 -6.16
N GLU A 137 5.69 -10.24 -4.82
CA GLU A 137 5.92 -11.42 -4.00
C GLU A 137 4.98 -11.43 -2.80
N ILE A 138 4.64 -12.62 -2.30
CA ILE A 138 3.91 -12.80 -1.06
C ILE A 138 4.84 -13.48 -0.05
N TYR A 139 5.00 -12.84 1.11
CA TYR A 139 5.66 -13.39 2.28
C TYR A 139 4.58 -13.68 3.32
N GLN A 140 4.15 -14.93 3.35
CA GLN A 140 3.03 -15.37 4.19
C GLN A 140 3.53 -16.06 5.44
N ILE A 141 2.97 -15.69 6.60
CA ILE A 141 3.36 -16.20 7.92
C ILE A 141 2.19 -16.95 8.53
N ASN A 142 2.38 -18.22 8.77
CA ASN A 142 1.40 -19.06 9.45
C ASN A 142 1.54 -18.94 10.97
N LEU A 143 0.41 -18.91 11.67
CA LEU A 143 0.31 -18.75 13.13
C LEU A 143 -0.14 -20.01 13.85
N ASP A 144 -0.30 -21.14 13.18
CA ASP A 144 -0.74 -22.38 13.78
C ASP A 144 0.36 -23.07 14.58
N GLU A 145 -0.02 -23.70 15.70
CA GLU A 145 0.90 -24.49 16.52
C GLU A 145 1.29 -25.80 15.82
N ASP A 146 0.37 -26.41 15.06
CA ASP A 146 0.60 -27.68 14.34
C ASP A 146 1.33 -27.43 13.00
N GLU A 147 2.65 -27.61 13.02
CA GLU A 147 3.51 -27.44 11.87
C GLU A 147 3.15 -28.40 10.72
N GLU A 148 2.80 -29.66 11.02
CA GLU A 148 2.47 -30.62 9.98
C GLU A 148 1.13 -30.32 9.33
N LYS A 149 0.16 -29.79 10.08
CA LYS A 149 -1.11 -29.31 9.55
C LYS A 149 -0.90 -28.17 8.57
N TRP A 150 -0.10 -27.17 8.96
CA TRP A 150 0.29 -26.08 8.09
C TRP A 150 0.97 -26.56 6.79
N LYS A 151 1.99 -27.41 6.89
CA LYS A 151 2.70 -27.94 5.72
C LYS A 151 1.77 -28.72 4.77
N ARG A 152 0.86 -29.53 5.33
CA ARG A 152 -0.14 -30.25 4.53
C ARG A 152 -1.06 -29.29 3.79
N GLN A 153 -1.54 -28.25 4.46
CA GLN A 153 -2.46 -27.27 3.85
C GLN A 153 -1.76 -26.50 2.73
N VAL A 154 -0.53 -26.01 2.94
CA VAL A 154 0.23 -25.31 1.91
C VAL A 154 0.42 -26.17 0.66
N ARG A 155 0.70 -27.47 0.83
CA ARG A 155 0.85 -28.41 -0.29
C ARG A 155 -0.50 -28.73 -0.94
N PHE A 156 -1.55 -28.89 -0.16
CA PHE A 156 -2.89 -29.19 -0.66
C PHE A 156 -3.43 -28.04 -1.49
N ASP A 157 -3.27 -26.81 -1.03
CA ASP A 157 -3.68 -25.61 -1.73
C ASP A 157 -2.72 -25.19 -2.85
N GLU A 158 -1.56 -25.88 -2.97
CA GLU A 158 -0.52 -25.55 -3.95
C GLU A 158 -0.17 -24.06 -3.91
N LEU A 159 0.12 -23.50 -2.72
CA LEU A 159 0.42 -22.08 -2.56
C LEU A 159 1.77 -21.75 -3.24
N PRO A 160 1.79 -20.85 -4.26
CA PRO A 160 2.95 -20.68 -5.13
C PRO A 160 3.98 -19.68 -4.62
N TRP A 161 3.78 -19.12 -3.45
CA TRP A 161 4.59 -18.06 -2.84
C TRP A 161 5.39 -18.57 -1.62
N ILE A 162 6.10 -17.63 -0.97
CA ILE A 162 6.86 -17.93 0.23
C ILE A 162 5.90 -18.10 1.41
N SER A 163 5.71 -19.33 1.87
CA SER A 163 4.96 -19.65 3.07
C SER A 163 5.90 -20.03 4.19
N THR A 164 5.93 -19.23 5.23
CA THR A 164 6.73 -19.41 6.45
C THR A 164 5.81 -19.61 7.65
N ARG A 165 6.38 -19.95 8.81
CA ARG A 165 5.66 -20.10 10.05
C ARG A 165 6.35 -19.33 11.16
N GLU A 166 5.58 -18.77 12.09
CA GLU A 166 6.08 -18.15 13.31
C GLU A 166 6.88 -19.20 14.11
N ASP A 167 8.06 -18.84 14.62
CA ASP A 167 8.94 -19.76 15.36
C ASP A 167 8.27 -20.21 16.68
N ASP A 168 7.55 -19.30 17.35
CA ASP A 168 6.71 -19.59 18.52
C ASP A 168 5.29 -19.03 18.32
N PRO A 169 4.36 -19.81 17.77
CA PRO A 169 2.97 -19.37 17.56
C PRO A 169 2.22 -18.98 18.83
N ARG A 170 2.62 -19.50 20.01
CA ARG A 170 2.02 -19.10 21.30
C ARG A 170 2.44 -17.71 21.74
N ASN A 171 3.59 -17.28 21.26
CA ASN A 171 4.11 -15.93 21.48
C ASN A 171 4.58 -15.32 20.15
N PRO A 172 3.66 -15.00 19.23
CA PRO A 172 3.98 -14.61 17.86
C PRO A 172 4.65 -13.23 17.84
N VAL A 173 5.99 -13.22 17.81
CA VAL A 173 6.79 -11.99 17.86
C VAL A 173 6.57 -11.19 16.58
N THR A 174 6.61 -11.84 15.43
CA THR A 174 6.46 -11.16 14.14
C THR A 174 5.09 -10.53 13.99
N ALA A 175 4.00 -11.25 14.35
CA ALA A 175 2.64 -10.73 14.24
C ALA A 175 2.34 -9.55 15.19
N ARG A 176 3.17 -9.35 16.24
CA ARG A 176 3.05 -8.19 17.14
C ARG A 176 3.81 -6.98 16.67
N LEU A 177 4.75 -7.16 15.74
CA LEU A 177 5.61 -6.11 15.24
C LEU A 177 5.02 -5.43 13.97
N PHE A 178 4.12 -6.11 13.26
CA PHE A 178 3.41 -5.64 12.08
C PHE A 178 1.91 -5.47 12.34
#